data_80aacd5aba2278a6e70b906e578bef36
#
_entry.id   80aacd5aba2278a6e70b906e578bef36
#
_cell.length_a   1.000
_cell.length_b   1.000
_cell.length_c   1.000
_cell.angle_alpha   90.00
_cell.angle_beta   90.00
_cell.angle_gamma   90.00
#
_symmetry.space_group_name_H-M   'P 1'
#
loop_
_entity.id
_entity.type
_entity.pdbx_description
1 polymer ?
#
loop_
_entity_poly.entity_id
_entity_poly.type
_entity_poly.pdbx_seq_one_letter_code
_entity_poly.pdbx_strand_id
1 'polypeptide(L)'
;MRLPAASYSLLTLSSILSGVSGSLRRHPKRIATSLAALLLGTGVTAFGVAPLAPDAANLPVRQVLEAVQPLSAESAQAQIDALAGFNLKLFRTESTRSSDTAASLLKRLNLDDTAAAAFLRTDRNAQQVLAGRPGKNVTIEASDKQQLLKLSMHWPTDDENVFQRLVIERSNIAGTTRFSSRIETAAYTRSAQLASATIQTSLFAAIDDARMPDGVGVQIAEIFSTNIDFRHALRKGDRFNVVYETLEADGETMRAGRVLSAEFVNEGKAYQAMWFQPPGVDAAGAPLKGGYYTLNGQSLSRSFLSSPVEFSRISSGFSMRLHPVLQTWRAHKGTDFAATTGTPARTVGDGLVEFAGVQNGYGNVVFIKHRNNRETVYAHLSKISVQLGQTVSQGQTIGLVGSTGWATGPHLHFEVRVNGLQQDPMTMAKQNDVVPVPAAALPQFKLLANGFRNQLLAAATIDQTRAE
;
A
#
# COMPACT_ATOMS: atom_id res chain seq x y z
N MET A 1 61.61 -23.25 13.94
CA MET A 1 62.22 -22.02 13.42
C MET A 1 61.20 -20.87 13.66
N ARG A 2 61.46 -20.12 14.76
CA ARG A 2 60.54 -19.02 15.21
C ARG A 2 61.15 -17.72 14.73
N LEU A 3 60.35 -16.91 14.02
CA LEU A 3 60.65 -15.52 13.66
C LEU A 3 60.13 -14.57 14.77
N PRO A 4 60.88 -13.52 15.16
CA PRO A 4 60.52 -12.65 16.26
C PRO A 4 59.55 -11.55 15.86
N ALA A 5 58.63 -11.20 16.76
CA ALA A 5 57.73 -10.11 16.68
C ALA A 5 58.43 -8.76 16.86
N ALA A 6 58.25 -7.81 15.93
CA ALA A 6 58.73 -6.45 16.06
C ALA A 6 57.73 -5.62 16.84
N SER A 7 58.12 -5.21 18.05
CA SER A 7 57.42 -4.24 18.88
C SER A 7 57.74 -2.81 18.42
N TYR A 8 56.82 -2.11 17.78
CA TYR A 8 56.96 -0.67 17.52
C TYR A 8 56.48 0.12 18.74
N SER A 9 57.37 0.93 19.30
CA SER A 9 57.15 1.71 20.50
C SER A 9 56.23 2.91 20.24
N LEU A 10 55.20 3.05 21.09
CA LEU A 10 54.21 4.16 21.12
C LEU A 10 54.79 5.50 21.65
N LEU A 11 56.12 5.61 21.83
CA LEU A 11 56.77 6.78 22.43
C LEU A 11 57.18 7.91 21.48
N THR A 12 57.00 7.75 20.18
CA THR A 12 57.41 8.78 19.19
C THR A 12 56.32 9.76 18.76
N LEU A 13 55.03 9.47 18.99
CA LEU A 13 53.93 10.37 18.61
C LEU A 13 53.69 11.52 19.62
N SER A 14 53.96 11.30 20.91
CA SER A 14 53.74 12.34 21.93
C SER A 14 54.79 13.43 21.93
N SER A 15 56.03 13.13 21.53
CA SER A 15 57.13 14.12 21.42
C SER A 15 56.97 15.03 20.19
N ILE A 16 56.40 14.52 19.10
CA ILE A 16 56.11 15.31 17.89
C ILE A 16 54.90 16.28 18.13
N LEU A 17 53.85 15.81 18.80
CA LEU A 17 52.68 16.63 19.12
C LEU A 17 53.00 17.76 20.10
N SER A 18 53.88 17.59 21.08
CA SER A 18 54.30 18.64 22.01
C SER A 18 55.16 19.71 21.36
N GLY A 19 56.01 19.34 20.38
CA GLY A 19 56.82 20.28 19.61
C GLY A 19 56.00 21.18 18.70
N VAL A 20 54.95 20.60 18.07
CA VAL A 20 54.00 21.36 17.19
C VAL A 20 53.15 22.34 17.96
N SER A 21 52.64 21.95 19.13
CA SER A 21 51.79 22.85 19.96
C SER A 21 52.56 24.06 20.55
N GLY A 22 53.87 23.88 20.86
CA GLY A 22 54.74 24.95 21.30
C GLY A 22 55.08 25.96 20.20
N SER A 23 55.24 25.54 18.97
CA SER A 23 55.50 26.37 17.81
C SER A 23 54.23 27.16 17.36
N LEU A 24 53.06 26.59 17.47
CA LEU A 24 51.78 27.25 17.18
C LEU A 24 51.51 28.45 18.07
N ARG A 25 51.89 28.39 19.33
CA ARG A 25 51.70 29.52 20.31
C ARG A 25 52.72 30.63 20.14
N ARG A 26 53.94 30.36 19.65
CA ARG A 26 55.00 31.36 19.54
C ARG A 26 54.98 32.18 18.26
N HIS A 27 54.47 31.63 17.17
CA HIS A 27 54.51 32.32 15.85
C HIS A 27 53.23 32.15 15.06
N PRO A 28 52.05 32.62 15.57
CA PRO A 28 50.76 32.35 14.91
C PRO A 28 50.65 32.99 13.49
N LYS A 29 51.27 34.17 13.29
CA LYS A 29 51.23 34.82 11.97
C LYS A 29 52.04 34.10 10.90
N ARG A 30 53.21 33.51 11.27
CA ARG A 30 54.05 32.75 10.33
C ARG A 30 53.46 31.43 9.93
N ILE A 31 52.74 30.77 10.81
CA ILE A 31 52.06 29.53 10.52
C ILE A 31 50.84 29.78 9.67
N ALA A 32 50.04 30.84 9.96
CA ALA A 32 48.90 31.24 9.12
C ALA A 32 49.33 31.60 7.69
N THR A 33 50.48 32.32 7.53
CA THR A 33 51.01 32.64 6.19
C THR A 33 51.56 31.41 5.47
N SER A 34 52.17 30.47 6.17
CA SER A 34 52.66 29.23 5.56
C SER A 34 51.50 28.31 5.15
N LEU A 35 50.40 28.25 5.97
CA LEU A 35 49.24 27.48 5.64
C LEU A 35 48.45 28.09 4.47
N ALA A 36 48.33 29.43 4.44
CA ALA A 36 47.75 30.15 3.31
C ALA A 36 48.52 29.98 2.03
N ALA A 37 49.87 30.01 2.07
CA ALA A 37 50.76 29.74 0.93
C ALA A 37 50.64 28.28 0.42
N LEU A 38 50.48 27.32 1.34
CA LEU A 38 50.30 25.90 1.00
C LEU A 38 48.93 25.70 0.33
N LEU A 39 47.86 26.31 0.85
CA LEU A 39 46.50 26.25 0.28
C LEU A 39 46.42 26.94 -1.08
N LEU A 40 47.08 28.08 -1.24
CA LEU A 40 47.16 28.78 -2.52
C LEU A 40 47.99 27.99 -3.54
N GLY A 41 49.09 27.38 -3.14
CA GLY A 41 49.95 26.55 -4.00
C GLY A 41 49.25 25.27 -4.44
N THR A 42 48.47 24.63 -3.59
CA THR A 42 47.70 23.43 -3.96
C THR A 42 46.48 23.78 -4.83
N GLY A 43 45.87 24.97 -4.62
CA GLY A 43 44.77 25.45 -5.47
C GLY A 43 45.21 25.70 -6.91
N VAL A 44 46.37 26.31 -7.11
CA VAL A 44 46.93 26.58 -8.45
C VAL A 44 47.38 25.30 -9.16
N THR A 45 47.93 24.30 -8.41
CA THR A 45 48.32 23.03 -9.02
C THR A 45 47.09 22.14 -9.32
N ALA A 46 45.99 22.24 -8.53
CA ALA A 46 44.77 21.52 -8.85
C ALA A 46 44.07 22.06 -10.12
N PHE A 47 44.13 23.38 -10.37
CA PHE A 47 43.61 23.95 -11.61
C PHE A 47 44.54 23.76 -12.82
N GLY A 48 45.84 23.59 -12.60
CA GLY A 48 46.83 23.44 -13.69
C GLY A 48 47.05 22.01 -14.18
N VAL A 49 46.51 21.00 -13.50
CA VAL A 49 46.72 19.56 -13.81
C VAL A 49 45.38 18.86 -14.08
N ALA A 50 44.25 19.54 -14.07
CA ALA A 50 43.05 18.95 -14.64
C ALA A 50 43.33 18.68 -16.12
N PRO A 51 43.43 17.41 -16.58
CA PRO A 51 43.53 17.19 -18.03
C PRO A 51 42.26 17.80 -18.60
N LEU A 52 42.39 18.79 -19.47
CA LEU A 52 41.34 19.21 -20.37
C LEU A 52 40.80 17.90 -20.94
N ALA A 53 39.59 17.52 -20.59
CA ALA A 53 38.96 16.38 -21.21
C ALA A 53 39.10 16.57 -22.70
N PRO A 54 39.67 15.61 -23.44
CA PRO A 54 39.86 15.80 -24.86
C PRO A 54 38.50 16.15 -25.46
N ASP A 55 38.45 17.26 -26.16
CA ASP A 55 37.22 17.67 -26.84
C ASP A 55 36.71 16.47 -27.63
N ALA A 56 35.45 16.09 -27.40
CA ALA A 56 34.85 14.93 -28.05
C ALA A 56 35.00 15.00 -29.60
N ALA A 57 35.16 16.21 -30.13
CA ALA A 57 35.49 16.46 -31.54
C ALA A 57 36.91 16.04 -31.95
N ASN A 58 37.85 15.92 -31.00
CA ASN A 58 39.25 15.57 -31.24
C ASN A 58 39.62 14.13 -30.84
N LEU A 59 38.65 13.33 -30.42
CA LEU A 59 38.90 11.92 -30.22
C LEU A 59 39.19 11.25 -31.55
N PRO A 60 40.28 10.43 -31.65
CA PRO A 60 40.56 9.72 -32.89
C PRO A 60 39.37 8.80 -33.19
N VAL A 61 38.57 9.21 -34.18
CA VAL A 61 37.49 8.38 -34.70
C VAL A 61 38.15 7.19 -35.40
N ARG A 62 38.19 6.08 -34.75
CA ARG A 62 38.55 4.81 -35.38
C ARG A 62 37.37 4.41 -36.26
N GLN A 63 37.47 4.68 -37.55
CA GLN A 63 36.54 4.10 -38.50
C GLN A 63 36.76 2.58 -38.51
N VAL A 64 35.86 1.85 -37.85
CA VAL A 64 35.78 0.40 -38.01
C VAL A 64 34.99 0.17 -39.28
N LEU A 65 35.68 -0.05 -40.37
CA LEU A 65 35.07 -0.56 -41.60
C LEU A 65 34.78 -2.06 -41.32
N GLU A 66 33.62 -2.35 -40.84
CA GLU A 66 33.14 -3.71 -40.78
C GLU A 66 32.59 -4.06 -42.17
N ALA A 67 33.29 -4.93 -42.86
CA ALA A 67 32.81 -5.43 -44.13
C ALA A 67 31.59 -6.30 -43.84
N VAL A 68 30.41 -5.73 -44.07
CA VAL A 68 29.19 -6.50 -44.08
C VAL A 68 29.24 -7.47 -45.26
N GLN A 69 29.63 -8.70 -45.00
CA GLN A 69 29.52 -9.73 -46.04
C GLN A 69 28.02 -10.01 -46.28
N PRO A 70 27.56 -9.89 -47.52
CA PRO A 70 26.19 -10.28 -47.82
C PRO A 70 26.02 -11.76 -47.48
N LEU A 71 24.96 -12.09 -46.76
CA LEU A 71 24.58 -13.48 -46.52
C LEU A 71 24.50 -14.22 -47.82
N SER A 72 25.08 -15.44 -47.91
CA SER A 72 24.91 -16.29 -49.08
C SER A 72 23.42 -16.49 -49.36
N ALA A 73 23.02 -16.62 -50.62
CA ALA A 73 21.63 -16.85 -51.01
C ALA A 73 21.05 -18.07 -50.27
N GLU A 74 21.86 -19.12 -50.06
CA GLU A 74 21.49 -20.31 -49.28
C GLU A 74 21.20 -20.02 -47.81
N SER A 75 22.00 -19.13 -47.14
CA SER A 75 21.74 -18.78 -45.74
C SER A 75 20.54 -17.84 -45.62
N ALA A 76 20.31 -16.96 -46.62
CA ALA A 76 19.12 -16.12 -46.68
C ALA A 76 17.83 -16.99 -46.89
N GLN A 77 17.90 -17.98 -47.77
CA GLN A 77 16.78 -18.90 -47.98
C GLN A 77 16.48 -19.74 -46.73
N ALA A 78 17.51 -20.28 -46.07
CA ALA A 78 17.33 -21.03 -44.82
C ALA A 78 16.69 -20.16 -43.72
N GLN A 79 17.01 -18.86 -43.65
CA GLN A 79 16.36 -17.91 -42.71
C GLN A 79 14.91 -17.62 -43.11
N ILE A 80 14.61 -17.48 -44.41
CA ILE A 80 13.24 -17.31 -44.91
C ILE A 80 12.41 -18.56 -44.60
N ASP A 81 12.96 -19.74 -44.80
CA ASP A 81 12.28 -21.02 -44.51
C ASP A 81 12.07 -21.19 -42.99
N ALA A 82 13.02 -20.79 -42.17
CA ALA A 82 12.86 -20.76 -40.70
C ALA A 82 11.79 -19.75 -40.26
N LEU A 83 11.73 -18.58 -40.89
CA LEU A 83 10.68 -17.58 -40.66
C LEU A 83 9.30 -18.05 -41.14
N ALA A 84 9.23 -18.76 -42.27
CA ALA A 84 7.97 -19.31 -42.75
C ALA A 84 7.37 -20.37 -41.81
N GLY A 85 8.22 -21.07 -41.03
CA GLY A 85 7.80 -21.97 -39.96
C GLY A 85 7.42 -21.27 -38.65
N PHE A 86 7.65 -19.96 -38.54
CA PHE A 86 7.39 -19.22 -37.31
C PHE A 86 5.92 -18.79 -37.24
N ASN A 87 5.13 -19.47 -36.43
CA ASN A 87 3.74 -19.11 -36.20
C ASN A 87 3.68 -17.85 -35.31
N LEU A 88 3.48 -16.69 -35.92
CA LEU A 88 3.30 -15.43 -35.18
C LEU A 88 2.02 -15.51 -34.34
N LYS A 89 2.16 -15.27 -33.05
CA LYS A 89 1.05 -15.12 -32.11
C LYS A 89 0.81 -13.64 -31.84
N LEU A 90 -0.39 -13.20 -32.09
CA LEU A 90 -0.81 -11.81 -31.87
C LEU A 90 -1.59 -11.72 -30.56
N PHE A 91 -1.15 -10.88 -29.67
CA PHE A 91 -1.85 -10.61 -28.40
C PHE A 91 -2.63 -9.32 -28.51
N ARG A 92 -3.89 -9.33 -28.04
CA ARG A 92 -4.77 -8.16 -28.00
C ARG A 92 -5.65 -8.23 -26.78
N THR A 93 -5.89 -7.06 -26.18
CA THR A 93 -6.78 -6.90 -25.02
C THR A 93 -7.82 -5.85 -25.32
N GLU A 94 -9.08 -6.14 -25.01
CA GLU A 94 -10.22 -5.23 -25.12
C GLU A 94 -11.12 -5.39 -23.91
N SER A 95 -11.74 -4.27 -23.51
CA SER A 95 -12.76 -4.29 -22.45
C SER A 95 -14.15 -4.58 -23.05
N THR A 96 -14.93 -5.42 -22.39
CA THR A 96 -16.30 -5.73 -22.80
C THR A 96 -17.20 -4.50 -22.62
N ARG A 97 -18.17 -4.33 -23.55
CA ARG A 97 -19.19 -3.26 -23.54
C ARG A 97 -20.58 -3.86 -23.35
N SER A 98 -21.50 -3.06 -22.83
CA SER A 98 -22.91 -3.51 -22.63
C SER A 98 -23.62 -3.92 -23.91
N SER A 99 -23.19 -3.39 -25.05
CA SER A 99 -23.75 -3.69 -26.38
C SER A 99 -23.05 -4.85 -27.08
N ASP A 100 -22.04 -5.49 -26.47
CA ASP A 100 -21.28 -6.53 -27.13
C ASP A 100 -22.09 -7.82 -27.32
N THR A 101 -21.99 -8.34 -28.52
CA THR A 101 -22.26 -9.73 -28.86
C THR A 101 -20.91 -10.47 -29.00
N ALA A 102 -20.93 -11.80 -29.02
CA ALA A 102 -19.73 -12.59 -29.29
C ALA A 102 -19.02 -12.15 -30.59
N ALA A 103 -19.80 -11.92 -31.65
CA ALA A 103 -19.25 -11.48 -32.93
C ALA A 103 -18.67 -10.06 -32.87
N SER A 104 -19.37 -9.10 -32.22
CA SER A 104 -18.87 -7.72 -32.13
C SER A 104 -17.61 -7.60 -31.29
N LEU A 105 -17.52 -8.36 -30.19
CA LEU A 105 -16.32 -8.41 -29.36
C LEU A 105 -15.13 -8.96 -30.14
N LEU A 106 -15.29 -10.11 -30.80
CA LEU A 106 -14.23 -10.72 -31.62
C LEU A 106 -13.79 -9.79 -32.75
N LYS A 107 -14.74 -9.09 -33.40
CA LYS A 107 -14.42 -8.10 -34.43
C LYS A 107 -13.59 -6.93 -33.89
N ARG A 108 -13.89 -6.42 -32.68
CA ARG A 108 -13.07 -5.38 -32.02
C ARG A 108 -11.68 -5.89 -31.68
N LEU A 109 -11.57 -7.14 -31.31
CA LEU A 109 -10.30 -7.86 -31.12
C LEU A 109 -9.59 -8.18 -32.45
N ASN A 110 -10.16 -7.72 -33.60
CA ASN A 110 -9.68 -7.95 -34.94
C ASN A 110 -9.54 -9.46 -35.26
N LEU A 111 -10.55 -10.21 -34.86
CA LEU A 111 -10.71 -11.62 -35.19
C LEU A 111 -11.86 -11.83 -36.17
N ASP A 112 -11.62 -12.61 -37.19
CA ASP A 112 -12.65 -13.11 -38.09
C ASP A 112 -12.76 -14.65 -37.93
N ASP A 113 -13.37 -15.07 -36.82
CA ASP A 113 -13.50 -16.48 -36.43
C ASP A 113 -14.96 -16.78 -36.05
N THR A 114 -15.70 -17.27 -37.04
CA THR A 114 -17.14 -17.64 -36.86
C THR A 114 -17.32 -18.82 -35.91
N ALA A 115 -16.34 -19.75 -35.87
CA ALA A 115 -16.37 -20.91 -34.97
C ALA A 115 -16.17 -20.47 -33.53
N ALA A 116 -15.22 -19.55 -33.26
CA ALA A 116 -15.04 -18.94 -31.94
C ALA A 116 -16.30 -18.18 -31.50
N ALA A 117 -16.92 -17.39 -32.40
CA ALA A 117 -18.16 -16.68 -32.13
C ALA A 117 -19.32 -17.61 -31.77
N ALA A 118 -19.42 -18.73 -32.46
CA ALA A 118 -20.43 -19.76 -32.16
C ALA A 118 -20.16 -20.41 -30.78
N PHE A 119 -18.91 -20.74 -30.48
CA PHE A 119 -18.53 -21.30 -29.18
C PHE A 119 -18.84 -20.36 -28.03
N LEU A 120 -18.50 -19.07 -28.13
CA LEU A 120 -18.79 -18.06 -27.10
C LEU A 120 -20.30 -17.92 -26.82
N ARG A 121 -21.17 -18.25 -27.78
CA ARG A 121 -22.63 -18.19 -27.60
C ARG A 121 -23.21 -19.46 -26.97
N THR A 122 -22.58 -20.59 -27.14
CA THR A 122 -23.15 -21.90 -26.77
C THR A 122 -22.52 -22.54 -25.55
N ASP A 123 -21.25 -22.28 -25.30
CA ASP A 123 -20.55 -22.84 -24.14
C ASP A 123 -20.88 -22.09 -22.86
N ARG A 124 -21.23 -22.80 -21.79
CA ARG A 124 -21.67 -22.23 -20.51
C ARG A 124 -20.60 -21.36 -19.85
N ASN A 125 -19.35 -21.79 -19.88
CA ASN A 125 -18.26 -21.01 -19.28
C ASN A 125 -17.93 -19.80 -20.15
N ALA A 126 -17.89 -19.97 -21.47
CA ALA A 126 -17.59 -18.92 -22.42
C ALA A 126 -18.63 -17.79 -22.40
N GLN A 127 -19.90 -18.09 -22.12
CA GLN A 127 -20.96 -17.08 -21.95
C GLN A 127 -20.65 -16.07 -20.84
N GLN A 128 -19.80 -16.41 -19.84
CA GLN A 128 -19.38 -15.48 -18.78
C GLN A 128 -18.60 -14.29 -19.32
N VAL A 129 -17.97 -14.39 -20.50
CA VAL A 129 -17.30 -13.26 -21.14
C VAL A 129 -18.25 -12.09 -21.32
N LEU A 130 -19.47 -12.37 -21.78
CA LEU A 130 -20.48 -11.35 -22.07
C LEU A 130 -21.51 -11.17 -20.95
N ALA A 131 -21.56 -12.11 -19.99
CA ALA A 131 -22.52 -12.03 -18.88
C ALA A 131 -22.14 -10.98 -17.83
N GLY A 132 -23.14 -10.41 -17.16
CA GLY A 132 -22.95 -9.48 -16.04
C GLY A 132 -22.52 -8.07 -16.46
N ARG A 133 -21.73 -7.41 -15.60
CA ARG A 133 -21.32 -6.00 -15.82
C ARG A 133 -20.28 -5.90 -16.95
N PRO A 134 -20.39 -4.87 -17.82
CA PRO A 134 -19.36 -4.57 -18.82
C PRO A 134 -18.06 -4.07 -18.16
N GLY A 135 -17.02 -3.89 -18.98
CA GLY A 135 -15.72 -3.39 -18.51
C GLY A 135 -14.76 -4.51 -18.10
N LYS A 136 -15.05 -5.78 -18.40
CA LYS A 136 -14.12 -6.90 -18.17
C LYS A 136 -13.06 -6.91 -19.26
N ASN A 137 -11.79 -7.01 -18.87
CA ASN A 137 -10.69 -7.16 -19.81
C ASN A 137 -10.66 -8.59 -20.35
N VAL A 138 -10.68 -8.68 -21.67
CA VAL A 138 -10.58 -9.93 -22.41
C VAL A 138 -9.29 -9.89 -23.22
N THR A 139 -8.37 -10.78 -22.94
CA THR A 139 -7.09 -10.91 -23.64
C THR A 139 -7.15 -12.13 -24.54
N ILE A 140 -6.72 -11.96 -25.78
CA ILE A 140 -6.67 -13.05 -26.77
C ILE A 140 -5.26 -13.27 -27.29
N GLU A 141 -5.01 -14.50 -27.68
CA GLU A 141 -3.92 -14.93 -28.52
C GLU A 141 -4.51 -15.37 -29.86
N ALA A 142 -4.08 -14.75 -30.93
CA ALA A 142 -4.57 -15.00 -32.29
C ALA A 142 -3.45 -15.48 -33.21
N SER A 143 -3.82 -16.23 -34.22
CA SER A 143 -2.90 -16.59 -35.32
C SER A 143 -2.76 -15.41 -36.31
N ASP A 144 -1.78 -15.52 -37.21
CA ASP A 144 -1.58 -14.66 -38.36
C ASP A 144 -2.82 -14.54 -39.27
N LYS A 145 -3.63 -15.62 -39.29
CA LYS A 145 -4.91 -15.72 -40.03
C LYS A 145 -6.11 -15.14 -39.25
N GLN A 146 -5.88 -14.33 -38.20
CA GLN A 146 -6.94 -13.76 -37.39
C GLN A 146 -7.89 -14.78 -36.74
N GLN A 147 -7.40 -15.99 -36.47
CA GLN A 147 -8.16 -17.00 -35.78
C GLN A 147 -7.83 -17.03 -34.31
N LEU A 148 -8.83 -17.23 -33.44
CA LEU A 148 -8.66 -17.36 -32.02
C LEU A 148 -7.86 -18.64 -31.69
N LEU A 149 -6.73 -18.49 -31.02
CA LEU A 149 -5.95 -19.59 -30.46
C LEU A 149 -6.27 -19.76 -28.97
N LYS A 150 -6.29 -18.65 -28.20
CA LYS A 150 -6.60 -18.65 -26.80
C LYS A 150 -7.35 -17.36 -26.44
N LEU A 151 -8.31 -17.44 -25.51
CA LEU A 151 -8.95 -16.30 -24.87
C LEU A 151 -8.85 -16.48 -23.38
N SER A 152 -8.44 -15.43 -22.68
CA SER A 152 -8.44 -15.37 -21.23
C SER A 152 -9.20 -14.14 -20.72
N MET A 153 -9.86 -14.31 -19.58
CA MET A 153 -10.53 -13.23 -18.85
C MET A 153 -10.39 -13.48 -17.36
N HIS A 154 -10.05 -12.46 -16.61
CA HIS A 154 -9.82 -12.54 -15.17
C HIS A 154 -10.89 -11.78 -14.39
N TRP A 155 -11.24 -12.27 -13.20
CA TRP A 155 -12.05 -11.54 -12.22
C TRP A 155 -11.64 -11.87 -10.79
N PRO A 156 -11.82 -10.92 -9.85
CA PRO A 156 -11.51 -11.12 -8.44
C PRO A 156 -12.49 -12.12 -7.82
N THR A 157 -12.06 -12.75 -6.72
CA THR A 157 -12.88 -13.57 -5.83
C THR A 157 -13.07 -12.87 -4.49
N ASP A 158 -13.86 -13.47 -3.59
CA ASP A 158 -13.98 -13.01 -2.19
C ASP A 158 -12.68 -13.23 -1.41
N ASP A 159 -11.84 -14.19 -1.80
CA ASP A 159 -10.48 -14.36 -1.27
C ASP A 159 -9.52 -13.36 -1.94
N GLU A 160 -8.93 -12.50 -1.13
CA GLU A 160 -8.02 -11.45 -1.58
C GLU A 160 -6.71 -11.96 -2.18
N ASN A 161 -6.37 -13.24 -2.03
CA ASN A 161 -5.10 -13.81 -2.46
C ASN A 161 -5.19 -14.50 -3.82
N VAL A 162 -6.40 -14.77 -4.31
CA VAL A 162 -6.62 -15.53 -5.53
C VAL A 162 -7.61 -14.83 -6.47
N PHE A 163 -7.50 -15.13 -7.72
CA PHE A 163 -8.44 -14.71 -8.76
C PHE A 163 -8.95 -15.93 -9.53
N GLN A 164 -10.06 -15.78 -10.21
CA GLN A 164 -10.54 -16.73 -11.18
C GLN A 164 -10.20 -16.23 -12.58
N ARG A 165 -9.87 -17.18 -13.44
CA ARG A 165 -9.70 -16.93 -14.86
C ARG A 165 -10.49 -17.93 -15.69
N LEU A 166 -11.17 -17.44 -16.70
CA LEU A 166 -11.67 -18.23 -17.80
C LEU A 166 -10.56 -18.40 -18.82
N VAL A 167 -10.32 -19.62 -19.25
CA VAL A 167 -9.40 -19.93 -20.34
C VAL A 167 -10.19 -20.69 -21.40
N ILE A 168 -10.18 -20.19 -22.63
CA ILE A 168 -10.73 -20.83 -23.82
C ILE A 168 -9.56 -21.11 -24.74
N GLU A 169 -9.40 -22.36 -25.18
CA GLU A 169 -8.30 -22.79 -26.04
C GLU A 169 -8.81 -23.52 -27.27
N ARG A 170 -8.19 -23.20 -28.40
CA ARG A 170 -8.42 -23.88 -29.67
C ARG A 170 -7.53 -25.09 -29.76
N SER A 171 -8.09 -26.20 -30.16
CA SER A 171 -7.37 -27.43 -30.52
C SER A 171 -7.78 -27.90 -31.89
N ASN A 172 -6.85 -28.47 -32.66
CA ASN A 172 -7.12 -29.15 -33.93
C ASN A 172 -6.90 -30.64 -33.71
N ILE A 173 -8.00 -31.39 -33.68
CA ILE A 173 -7.95 -32.83 -33.52
C ILE A 173 -8.46 -33.46 -34.82
N ALA A 174 -7.62 -34.24 -35.50
CA ALA A 174 -7.95 -34.91 -36.77
C ALA A 174 -8.53 -33.96 -37.84
N GLY A 175 -7.97 -32.75 -37.97
CA GLY A 175 -8.43 -31.75 -38.96
C GLY A 175 -9.70 -30.99 -38.57
N THR A 176 -10.30 -31.29 -37.42
CA THR A 176 -11.49 -30.61 -36.94
C THR A 176 -11.11 -29.61 -35.85
N THR A 177 -11.48 -28.32 -36.03
CA THR A 177 -11.32 -27.29 -35.02
C THR A 177 -12.29 -27.52 -33.86
N ARG A 178 -11.77 -27.59 -32.65
CA ARG A 178 -12.53 -27.64 -31.39
C ARG A 178 -12.08 -26.59 -30.44
N PHE A 179 -13.00 -26.04 -29.64
CA PHE A 179 -12.71 -25.18 -28.52
C PHE A 179 -13.03 -25.91 -27.23
N SER A 180 -12.26 -25.64 -26.21
CA SER A 180 -12.54 -26.05 -24.82
C SER A 180 -12.48 -24.83 -23.90
N SER A 181 -13.32 -24.84 -22.89
CA SER A 181 -13.34 -23.77 -21.85
C SER A 181 -13.11 -24.37 -20.47
N ARG A 182 -12.39 -23.67 -19.63
CA ARG A 182 -12.23 -24.01 -18.22
C ARG A 182 -12.14 -22.76 -17.36
N ILE A 183 -12.57 -22.87 -16.13
CA ILE A 183 -12.40 -21.84 -15.11
C ILE A 183 -11.36 -22.37 -14.12
N GLU A 184 -10.33 -21.58 -13.89
CA GLU A 184 -9.22 -21.88 -13.00
C GLU A 184 -9.15 -20.85 -11.87
N THR A 185 -8.77 -21.28 -10.68
CA THR A 185 -8.41 -20.40 -9.57
C THR A 185 -6.89 -20.35 -9.48
N ALA A 186 -6.31 -19.15 -9.49
CA ALA A 186 -4.87 -18.94 -9.43
C ALA A 186 -4.54 -17.86 -8.40
N ALA A 187 -3.34 -17.92 -7.82
CA ALA A 187 -2.86 -16.89 -6.91
C ALA A 187 -2.39 -15.65 -7.70
N TYR A 188 -2.64 -14.48 -7.14
CA TYR A 188 -2.05 -13.24 -7.67
C TYR A 188 -0.53 -13.26 -7.54
N THR A 189 0.15 -12.76 -8.57
CA THR A 189 1.54 -12.35 -8.45
C THR A 189 1.59 -10.99 -7.77
N ARG A 190 2.49 -10.83 -6.78
CA ARG A 190 2.65 -9.58 -6.04
C ARG A 190 3.94 -8.90 -6.47
N SER A 191 3.84 -7.67 -6.91
CA SER A 191 5.00 -6.81 -7.18
C SER A 191 4.93 -5.54 -6.34
N ALA A 192 6.08 -4.94 -6.04
CA ALA A 192 6.16 -3.71 -5.28
C ALA A 192 6.34 -2.52 -6.24
N GLN A 193 5.51 -1.51 -6.08
CA GLN A 193 5.58 -0.26 -6.83
C GLN A 193 6.01 0.87 -5.90
N LEU A 194 6.87 1.74 -6.42
CA LEU A 194 7.33 2.94 -5.76
C LEU A 194 6.66 4.15 -6.43
N ALA A 195 6.10 5.05 -5.63
CA ALA A 195 5.51 6.27 -6.11
C ALA A 195 5.74 7.43 -5.15
N SER A 196 5.69 8.64 -5.68
CA SER A 196 5.83 9.89 -4.95
C SER A 196 4.89 10.92 -5.54
N ALA A 197 4.34 11.80 -4.71
CA ALA A 197 3.55 12.93 -5.17
C ALA A 197 3.61 14.10 -4.20
N THR A 198 3.42 15.31 -4.75
CA THR A 198 3.34 16.56 -4.01
C THR A 198 1.91 17.08 -4.02
N ILE A 199 1.38 17.45 -2.86
CA ILE A 199 0.04 17.99 -2.69
C ILE A 199 -0.05 19.38 -3.32
N GLN A 200 -0.94 19.55 -4.29
CA GLN A 200 -1.30 20.85 -4.85
C GLN A 200 -2.65 21.34 -4.32
N THR A 201 -3.63 20.44 -4.21
CA THR A 201 -4.99 20.72 -3.76
C THR A 201 -5.48 19.73 -2.70
N SER A 202 -5.43 18.43 -2.97
CA SER A 202 -5.87 17.37 -2.08
C SER A 202 -5.02 16.12 -2.24
N LEU A 203 -5.12 15.18 -1.28
CA LEU A 203 -4.44 13.88 -1.35
C LEU A 203 -4.88 13.11 -2.61
N PHE A 204 -6.18 13.02 -2.87
CA PHE A 204 -6.67 12.22 -4.00
C PHE A 204 -6.31 12.85 -5.35
N ALA A 205 -6.28 14.19 -5.47
CA ALA A 205 -5.77 14.82 -6.68
C ALA A 205 -4.29 14.47 -6.93
N ALA A 206 -3.46 14.43 -5.89
CA ALA A 206 -2.06 14.03 -6.02
C ALA A 206 -1.90 12.52 -6.33
N ILE A 207 -2.80 11.67 -5.84
CA ILE A 207 -2.88 10.24 -6.21
C ILE A 207 -3.19 10.08 -7.69
N ASP A 208 -4.19 10.81 -8.21
CA ASP A 208 -4.58 10.81 -9.63
C ASP A 208 -3.43 11.31 -10.53
N ASP A 209 -2.82 12.46 -10.18
CA ASP A 209 -1.70 13.04 -10.92
C ASP A 209 -0.51 12.06 -11.01
N ALA A 210 -0.26 11.30 -9.95
CA ALA A 210 0.77 10.27 -9.92
C ALA A 210 0.33 8.94 -10.55
N ARG A 211 -0.92 8.83 -11.03
CA ARG A 211 -1.53 7.62 -11.60
C ARG A 211 -1.50 6.42 -10.65
N MET A 212 -1.67 6.70 -9.38
CA MET A 212 -1.80 5.66 -8.36
C MET A 212 -3.25 5.23 -8.20
N PRO A 213 -3.51 3.98 -7.83
CA PRO A 213 -4.86 3.54 -7.49
C PRO A 213 -5.41 4.26 -6.25
N ASP A 214 -6.69 4.66 -6.25
CA ASP A 214 -7.36 5.34 -5.13
C ASP A 214 -7.23 4.61 -3.80
N GLY A 215 -7.25 3.27 -3.83
CA GLY A 215 -7.07 2.44 -2.65
C GLY A 215 -5.74 2.65 -1.91
N VAL A 216 -4.69 3.13 -2.60
CA VAL A 216 -3.42 3.53 -1.97
C VAL A 216 -3.61 4.84 -1.19
N GLY A 217 -4.34 5.81 -1.77
CA GLY A 217 -4.67 7.07 -1.09
C GLY A 217 -5.50 6.86 0.17
N VAL A 218 -6.49 5.98 0.11
CA VAL A 218 -7.29 5.59 1.29
C VAL A 218 -6.39 5.02 2.39
N GLN A 219 -5.51 4.07 2.06
CA GLN A 219 -4.58 3.48 3.03
C GLN A 219 -3.61 4.51 3.62
N ILE A 220 -3.06 5.43 2.81
CA ILE A 220 -2.19 6.52 3.30
C ILE A 220 -2.95 7.38 4.31
N ALA A 221 -4.19 7.78 3.99
CA ALA A 221 -5.02 8.56 4.89
C ALA A 221 -5.32 7.82 6.21
N GLU A 222 -5.60 6.52 6.16
CA GLU A 222 -5.83 5.69 7.34
C GLU A 222 -4.56 5.55 8.20
N ILE A 223 -3.41 5.24 7.58
CA ILE A 223 -2.12 5.04 8.26
C ILE A 223 -1.74 6.27 9.07
N PHE A 224 -1.85 7.47 8.48
CA PHE A 224 -1.43 8.71 9.10
C PHE A 224 -2.55 9.51 9.77
N SER A 225 -3.78 9.00 9.81
CA SER A 225 -4.95 9.67 10.40
C SER A 225 -4.78 10.08 11.86
N THR A 226 -3.85 9.46 12.59
CA THR A 226 -3.49 9.84 13.96
C THR A 226 -2.63 11.09 14.05
N ASN A 227 -1.86 11.34 13.01
CA ASN A 227 -0.83 12.36 12.97
C ASN A 227 -1.25 13.56 12.14
N ILE A 228 -2.08 13.36 11.13
CA ILE A 228 -2.45 14.35 10.11
C ILE A 228 -3.97 14.39 9.96
N ASP A 229 -4.56 15.57 10.10
CA ASP A 229 -5.95 15.80 9.70
C ASP A 229 -6.00 16.09 8.20
N PHE A 230 -6.23 15.04 7.40
CA PHE A 230 -6.28 15.12 5.94
C PHE A 230 -7.38 16.05 5.39
N ARG A 231 -8.33 16.47 6.23
CA ARG A 231 -9.41 17.40 5.82
C ARG A 231 -9.01 18.87 6.00
N HIS A 232 -8.21 19.17 7.03
CA HIS A 232 -7.96 20.56 7.41
C HIS A 232 -6.49 20.94 7.50
N ALA A 233 -5.58 19.94 7.66
CA ALA A 233 -4.16 20.21 7.88
C ALA A 233 -3.29 20.07 6.64
N LEU A 234 -3.82 19.62 5.49
CA LEU A 234 -3.04 19.55 4.27
C LEU A 234 -2.70 20.94 3.71
N ARG A 235 -1.47 21.09 3.26
CA ARG A 235 -0.97 22.32 2.63
C ARG A 235 -0.39 22.03 1.25
N LYS A 236 -0.46 23.02 0.38
CA LYS A 236 0.27 22.99 -0.88
C LYS A 236 1.77 22.85 -0.60
N GLY A 237 2.43 21.89 -1.24
CA GLY A 237 3.83 21.56 -1.02
C GLY A 237 4.08 20.44 -0.01
N ASP A 238 3.06 19.97 0.71
CA ASP A 238 3.14 18.68 1.40
C ASP A 238 3.40 17.59 0.39
N ARG A 239 4.10 16.53 0.78
CA ARG A 239 4.47 15.45 -0.14
C ARG A 239 4.43 14.11 0.54
N PHE A 240 4.30 13.07 -0.26
CA PHE A 240 4.41 11.71 0.24
C PHE A 240 5.18 10.80 -0.72
N ASN A 241 5.85 9.82 -0.13
CA ASN A 241 6.51 8.73 -0.80
C ASN A 241 5.86 7.43 -0.34
N VAL A 242 5.60 6.51 -1.23
CA VAL A 242 4.92 5.27 -0.90
C VAL A 242 5.50 4.08 -1.66
N VAL A 243 5.58 2.95 -0.98
CA VAL A 243 5.84 1.63 -1.56
C VAL A 243 4.59 0.79 -1.29
N TYR A 244 3.98 0.29 -2.34
CA TYR A 244 2.75 -0.50 -2.24
C TYR A 244 2.79 -1.73 -3.15
N GLU A 245 2.02 -2.74 -2.79
CA GLU A 245 1.86 -3.93 -3.61
C GLU A 245 0.90 -3.68 -4.76
N THR A 246 1.19 -4.25 -5.93
CA THR A 246 0.22 -4.49 -6.98
C THR A 246 -0.06 -5.99 -7.07
N LEU A 247 -1.32 -6.32 -7.25
CA LEU A 247 -1.79 -7.69 -7.44
C LEU A 247 -2.04 -7.89 -8.93
N GLU A 248 -1.26 -8.80 -9.53
CA GLU A 248 -1.25 -9.05 -10.96
C GLU A 248 -1.81 -10.44 -11.26
N ALA A 249 -2.67 -10.50 -12.25
CA ALA A 249 -3.18 -11.74 -12.83
C ALA A 249 -2.58 -11.91 -14.23
N ASP A 250 -1.75 -12.93 -14.43
CA ASP A 250 -1.09 -13.22 -15.71
C ASP A 250 -0.37 -12.00 -16.34
N GLY A 251 0.27 -11.18 -15.51
CA GLY A 251 1.01 -9.99 -15.94
C GLY A 251 0.16 -8.70 -16.08
N GLU A 252 -1.15 -8.77 -15.87
CA GLU A 252 -2.02 -7.60 -15.83
C GLU A 252 -2.27 -7.14 -14.39
N THR A 253 -2.08 -5.86 -14.11
CA THR A 253 -2.40 -5.29 -12.78
C THR A 253 -3.91 -5.26 -12.60
N MET A 254 -4.40 -6.02 -11.62
CA MET A 254 -5.83 -6.09 -11.30
C MET A 254 -6.25 -5.07 -10.26
N ARG A 255 -5.43 -4.88 -9.23
CA ARG A 255 -5.72 -3.94 -8.13
C ARG A 255 -4.47 -3.61 -7.33
N ALA A 256 -4.54 -2.53 -6.56
CA ALA A 256 -3.57 -2.28 -5.51
C ALA A 256 -3.76 -3.27 -4.37
N GLY A 257 -2.66 -3.74 -3.86
CA GLY A 257 -2.61 -4.49 -2.61
C GLY A 257 -2.38 -3.56 -1.42
N ARG A 258 -1.54 -4.00 -0.50
CA ARG A 258 -1.22 -3.29 0.74
C ARG A 258 -0.14 -2.23 0.52
N VAL A 259 -0.26 -1.10 1.21
CA VAL A 259 0.87 -0.18 1.39
C VAL A 259 1.91 -0.87 2.28
N LEU A 260 3.11 -1.08 1.75
CA LEU A 260 4.21 -1.73 2.45
C LEU A 260 4.96 -0.74 3.34
N SER A 261 5.23 0.44 2.81
CA SER A 261 5.77 1.56 3.57
C SER A 261 5.35 2.89 2.97
N ALA A 262 5.27 3.92 3.80
CA ALA A 262 4.97 5.27 3.37
C ALA A 262 5.71 6.30 4.24
N GLU A 263 6.01 7.43 3.62
CA GLU A 263 6.44 8.65 4.29
C GLU A 263 5.51 9.77 3.87
N PHE A 264 5.02 10.55 4.81
CA PHE A 264 4.23 11.75 4.55
C PHE A 264 4.90 12.94 5.22
N VAL A 265 5.21 13.98 4.46
CA VAL A 265 5.76 15.24 4.98
C VAL A 265 4.64 16.28 4.98
N ASN A 266 4.18 16.66 6.15
CA ASN A 266 3.15 17.67 6.35
C ASN A 266 3.73 18.82 7.17
N GLU A 267 3.63 20.04 6.66
CA GLU A 267 4.19 21.26 7.27
C GLU A 267 5.68 21.10 7.66
N GLY A 268 6.45 20.41 6.82
CA GLY A 268 7.88 20.15 7.02
C GLY A 268 8.21 19.02 8.00
N LYS A 269 7.22 18.41 8.66
CA LYS A 269 7.42 17.27 9.55
C LYS A 269 7.17 15.96 8.83
N ALA A 270 8.16 15.06 8.87
CA ALA A 270 8.07 13.74 8.25
C ALA A 270 7.45 12.72 9.22
N TYR A 271 6.47 11.97 8.72
CA TYR A 271 5.86 10.83 9.38
C TYR A 271 6.12 9.59 8.53
N GLN A 272 6.64 8.53 9.13
CA GLN A 272 7.03 7.30 8.43
C GLN A 272 6.27 6.11 8.98
N ALA A 273 5.87 5.22 8.09
CA ALA A 273 5.14 4.00 8.41
C ALA A 273 5.66 2.83 7.59
N MET A 274 5.60 1.63 8.16
CA MET A 274 5.81 0.38 7.44
C MET A 274 4.86 -0.70 7.95
N TRP A 275 4.44 -1.58 7.06
CA TRP A 275 3.71 -2.77 7.43
C TRP A 275 4.66 -3.82 7.99
N PHE A 276 4.28 -4.42 9.11
CA PHE A 276 5.01 -5.53 9.69
C PHE A 276 4.05 -6.53 10.33
N GLN A 277 4.26 -7.80 10.04
CA GLN A 277 3.58 -8.91 10.71
C GLN A 277 4.61 -9.67 11.54
N PRO A 278 4.52 -9.62 12.87
CA PRO A 278 5.45 -10.36 13.72
C PRO A 278 5.33 -11.87 13.44
N PRO A 279 6.45 -12.60 13.41
CA PRO A 279 6.42 -14.05 13.31
C PRO A 279 5.86 -14.66 14.59
N GLY A 280 5.18 -15.80 14.45
CA GLY A 280 4.59 -16.53 15.57
C GLY A 280 3.07 -16.65 15.46
N VAL A 281 2.51 -17.30 16.47
CA VAL A 281 1.05 -17.53 16.60
C VAL A 281 0.57 -16.99 17.95
N ASP A 282 -0.70 -16.65 18.02
CA ASP A 282 -1.36 -16.26 19.26
C ASP A 282 -1.72 -17.49 20.12
N ALA A 283 -2.39 -17.27 21.25
CA ALA A 283 -2.82 -18.33 22.16
C ALA A 283 -3.83 -19.32 21.54
N ALA A 284 -4.48 -18.94 20.43
CA ALA A 284 -5.42 -19.78 19.69
C ALA A 284 -4.73 -20.51 18.50
N GLY A 285 -3.40 -20.34 18.30
CA GLY A 285 -2.64 -20.94 17.20
C GLY A 285 -2.78 -20.19 15.88
N ALA A 286 -3.44 -19.02 15.85
CA ALA A 286 -3.54 -18.18 14.66
C ALA A 286 -2.28 -17.30 14.49
N PRO A 287 -1.86 -16.99 13.26
CA PRO A 287 -0.75 -16.07 13.03
C PRO A 287 -0.96 -14.73 13.74
N LEU A 288 0.10 -14.18 14.34
CA LEU A 288 0.04 -12.86 14.96
C LEU A 288 -0.42 -11.81 13.94
N LYS A 289 -1.32 -10.93 14.38
CA LYS A 289 -1.88 -9.89 13.52
C LYS A 289 -0.79 -8.90 13.11
N GLY A 290 -0.68 -8.62 11.81
CA GLY A 290 0.18 -7.57 11.27
C GLY A 290 -0.42 -6.19 11.53
N GLY A 291 0.43 -5.15 11.42
CA GLY A 291 0.02 -3.77 11.60
C GLY A 291 1.03 -2.78 11.03
N TYR A 292 0.66 -1.51 11.04
CA TYR A 292 1.59 -0.45 10.68
C TYR A 292 2.37 0.04 11.89
N TYR A 293 3.65 0.23 11.70
CA TYR A 293 4.60 0.70 12.71
C TYR A 293 5.42 1.85 12.15
N THR A 294 5.85 2.78 13.00
CA THR A 294 6.93 3.71 12.63
C THR A 294 8.19 2.91 12.33
N LEU A 295 9.12 3.46 11.57
CA LEU A 295 10.41 2.79 11.30
C LEU A 295 11.26 2.55 12.56
N ASN A 296 10.85 3.09 13.70
CA ASN A 296 11.45 2.86 15.02
C ASN A 296 10.75 1.76 15.84
N GLY A 297 9.71 1.11 15.26
CA GLY A 297 9.00 0.00 15.88
C GLY A 297 7.86 0.37 16.82
N GLN A 298 7.37 1.61 16.78
CA GLN A 298 6.18 2.03 17.49
C GLN A 298 4.94 1.76 16.63
N SER A 299 3.92 1.13 17.17
CA SER A 299 2.68 0.88 16.45
C SER A 299 1.97 2.19 16.08
N LEU A 300 1.52 2.28 14.83
CA LEU A 300 0.64 3.34 14.35
C LEU A 300 -0.84 2.94 14.41
N SER A 301 -1.12 1.67 14.72
CA SER A 301 -2.50 1.23 14.93
C SER A 301 -3.06 1.90 16.17
N ARG A 302 -4.19 2.56 16.03
CA ARG A 302 -4.97 2.96 17.19
C ARG A 302 -5.54 1.71 17.82
N SER A 303 -5.37 1.56 19.11
CA SER A 303 -6.08 0.52 19.88
C SER A 303 -7.61 0.68 19.72
N PHE A 304 -8.05 1.89 19.39
CA PHE A 304 -9.46 2.22 19.22
C PHE A 304 -9.68 3.23 18.08
N LEU A 305 -10.71 3.00 17.27
CA LEU A 305 -11.20 3.95 16.28
C LEU A 305 -11.68 5.24 16.99
N SER A 306 -11.58 6.36 16.31
CA SER A 306 -12.07 7.66 16.84
C SER A 306 -13.58 7.77 16.83
N SER A 307 -14.29 6.96 16.04
CA SER A 307 -15.73 6.95 15.94
C SER A 307 -16.25 5.53 15.68
N PRO A 308 -17.32 5.12 16.36
CA PRO A 308 -18.00 3.84 16.09
C PRO A 308 -18.94 3.89 14.88
N VAL A 309 -19.10 5.06 14.25
CA VAL A 309 -19.96 5.29 13.08
C VAL A 309 -19.21 6.13 12.06
N GLU A 310 -19.24 5.73 10.80
CA GLU A 310 -18.64 6.52 9.72
C GLU A 310 -19.42 7.81 9.45
N PHE A 311 -18.69 8.88 9.13
CA PHE A 311 -19.25 10.16 8.69
C PHE A 311 -20.33 10.76 9.60
N SER A 312 -20.27 10.52 10.91
CA SER A 312 -21.23 11.03 11.86
C SER A 312 -20.74 12.30 12.56
N ARG A 313 -21.71 13.11 12.95
CA ARG A 313 -21.52 14.30 13.78
C ARG A 313 -21.83 13.92 15.24
N ILE A 314 -21.04 14.40 16.19
CA ILE A 314 -21.40 14.31 17.62
C ILE A 314 -22.57 15.25 17.87
N SER A 315 -23.69 14.70 18.32
CA SER A 315 -24.89 15.44 18.68
C SER A 315 -24.92 15.81 20.17
N SER A 316 -24.30 15.01 21.03
CA SER A 316 -24.14 15.29 22.46
C SER A 316 -22.89 14.62 23.02
N GLY A 317 -22.07 15.37 23.74
CA GLY A 317 -20.84 14.88 24.35
C GLY A 317 -21.03 14.35 25.78
N PHE A 318 -19.94 13.82 26.35
CA PHE A 318 -19.84 13.40 27.74
C PHE A 318 -19.88 14.61 28.69
N SER A 319 -21.00 14.84 29.36
CA SER A 319 -21.20 16.03 30.21
C SER A 319 -22.40 15.91 31.16
N MET A 320 -22.48 16.79 32.13
CA MET A 320 -23.74 17.00 32.89
C MET A 320 -24.73 17.75 32.00
N ARG A 321 -25.94 17.18 31.78
CA ARG A 321 -27.01 17.81 30.99
C ARG A 321 -28.39 17.54 31.56
N LEU A 322 -29.37 18.35 31.18
CA LEU A 322 -30.78 18.04 31.39
C LEU A 322 -31.16 16.83 30.53
N HIS A 323 -31.60 15.75 31.16
CA HIS A 323 -31.97 14.51 30.44
C HIS A 323 -33.24 14.78 29.61
N PRO A 324 -33.23 14.59 28.27
CA PRO A 324 -34.31 15.03 27.39
C PRO A 324 -35.65 14.33 27.68
N VAL A 325 -35.61 13.07 28.16
CA VAL A 325 -36.83 12.31 28.47
C VAL A 325 -37.24 12.50 29.93
N LEU A 326 -36.29 12.45 30.87
CA LEU A 326 -36.57 12.47 32.30
C LEU A 326 -36.66 13.87 32.91
N GLN A 327 -36.28 14.89 32.16
CA GLN A 327 -36.28 16.29 32.58
C GLN A 327 -35.53 16.58 33.89
N THR A 328 -34.52 15.78 34.20
CA THR A 328 -33.65 15.91 35.37
C THR A 328 -32.20 16.09 34.96
N TRP A 329 -31.43 16.87 35.74
CA TRP A 329 -30.00 17.02 35.55
C TRP A 329 -29.30 15.67 35.81
N ARG A 330 -28.68 15.10 34.78
CA ARG A 330 -27.93 13.85 34.89
C ARG A 330 -26.63 13.91 34.08
N ALA A 331 -25.67 13.13 34.53
CA ALA A 331 -24.47 12.91 33.75
C ALA A 331 -24.82 12.12 32.48
N HIS A 332 -24.47 12.68 31.32
CA HIS A 332 -24.44 11.92 30.07
C HIS A 332 -23.16 11.09 30.06
N LYS A 333 -23.28 9.79 30.28
CA LYS A 333 -22.19 8.86 30.54
C LYS A 333 -21.49 8.35 29.27
N GLY A 334 -21.84 8.94 28.11
CA GLY A 334 -21.31 8.58 26.80
C GLY A 334 -21.28 9.75 25.84
N THR A 335 -21.09 9.44 24.57
CA THR A 335 -21.17 10.38 23.45
C THR A 335 -22.22 9.89 22.47
N ASP A 336 -23.12 10.79 22.04
CA ASP A 336 -24.15 10.49 21.05
C ASP A 336 -23.67 10.89 19.67
N PHE A 337 -23.64 9.92 18.75
CA PHE A 337 -23.31 10.10 17.36
C PHE A 337 -24.59 10.14 16.52
N ALA A 338 -24.89 11.30 15.90
CA ALA A 338 -26.04 11.45 15.02
C ALA A 338 -25.84 10.61 13.76
N ALA A 339 -26.76 9.67 13.54
CA ALA A 339 -26.73 8.82 12.35
C ALA A 339 -28.17 8.35 12.04
N THR A 340 -28.47 8.09 10.77
CA THR A 340 -29.78 7.57 10.35
C THR A 340 -29.96 6.13 10.80
N THR A 341 -31.22 5.73 11.04
CA THR A 341 -31.55 4.33 11.31
C THR A 341 -31.02 3.43 10.19
N GLY A 342 -30.37 2.30 10.58
CA GLY A 342 -29.77 1.38 9.62
C GLY A 342 -28.30 1.63 9.30
N THR A 343 -27.71 2.75 9.75
CA THR A 343 -26.27 2.99 9.61
C THR A 343 -25.49 1.95 10.39
N PRO A 344 -24.40 1.35 9.81
CA PRO A 344 -23.59 0.38 10.53
C PRO A 344 -22.92 0.96 11.78
N ALA A 345 -23.14 0.35 12.93
CA ALA A 345 -22.40 0.57 14.16
C ALA A 345 -21.24 -0.44 14.23
N ARG A 346 -20.01 0.06 14.39
CA ARG A 346 -18.78 -0.75 14.36
C ARG A 346 -18.09 -0.75 15.70
N THR A 347 -17.50 -1.89 16.06
CA THR A 347 -16.63 -1.92 17.24
C THR A 347 -15.41 -1.03 17.01
N VAL A 348 -15.10 -0.21 18.02
CA VAL A 348 -13.92 0.69 17.94
C VAL A 348 -12.60 -0.04 18.17
N GLY A 349 -12.60 -1.26 18.70
CA GLY A 349 -11.40 -2.05 18.98
C GLY A 349 -11.66 -3.56 18.91
N ASP A 350 -10.58 -4.34 18.83
CA ASP A 350 -10.65 -5.80 18.98
C ASP A 350 -11.17 -6.15 20.37
N GLY A 351 -12.07 -7.13 20.49
CA GLY A 351 -12.63 -7.51 21.78
C GLY A 351 -13.52 -8.74 21.79
N LEU A 352 -14.09 -9.01 22.95
CA LEU A 352 -15.04 -10.09 23.19
C LEU A 352 -16.41 -9.48 23.54
N VAL A 353 -17.47 -9.93 22.91
CA VAL A 353 -18.84 -9.51 23.24
C VAL A 353 -19.24 -10.10 24.61
N GLU A 354 -19.36 -9.23 25.63
CA GLU A 354 -19.80 -9.60 26.96
C GLU A 354 -21.33 -9.53 27.15
N PHE A 355 -22.00 -8.75 26.31
CA PHE A 355 -23.47 -8.66 26.30
C PHE A 355 -23.97 -8.28 24.90
N ALA A 356 -25.06 -8.91 24.46
CA ALA A 356 -25.78 -8.57 23.24
C ALA A 356 -27.26 -8.85 23.45
N GLY A 357 -28.09 -7.80 23.58
CA GLY A 357 -29.49 -7.97 23.94
C GLY A 357 -30.20 -6.66 24.25
N VAL A 358 -31.35 -6.74 24.94
CA VAL A 358 -32.15 -5.57 25.35
C VAL A 358 -31.86 -5.23 26.80
N GLN A 359 -31.57 -3.98 27.11
CA GLN A 359 -31.42 -3.47 28.45
C GLN A 359 -32.21 -2.17 28.65
N ASN A 360 -32.85 -2.05 29.85
CA ASN A 360 -33.65 -0.86 30.15
C ASN A 360 -32.85 0.45 30.02
N GLY A 361 -33.42 1.42 29.34
CA GLY A 361 -32.76 2.70 29.00
C GLY A 361 -31.94 2.63 27.71
N TYR A 362 -31.08 1.63 27.54
CA TYR A 362 -30.23 1.48 26.35
C TYR A 362 -30.98 0.93 25.12
N GLY A 363 -32.11 0.24 25.31
CA GLY A 363 -32.76 -0.51 24.24
C GLY A 363 -31.91 -1.70 23.80
N ASN A 364 -31.80 -1.94 22.49
CA ASN A 364 -30.86 -2.93 21.94
C ASN A 364 -29.43 -2.42 22.14
N VAL A 365 -28.60 -3.23 22.79
CA VAL A 365 -27.28 -2.82 23.21
C VAL A 365 -26.28 -3.96 23.09
N VAL A 366 -25.02 -3.61 22.78
CA VAL A 366 -23.87 -4.50 22.73
C VAL A 366 -22.79 -3.96 23.65
N PHE A 367 -22.24 -4.83 24.54
CA PHE A 367 -21.09 -4.52 25.38
C PHE A 367 -19.92 -5.35 24.89
N ILE A 368 -18.78 -4.70 24.70
CA ILE A 368 -17.56 -5.35 24.21
C ILE A 368 -16.42 -5.08 25.18
N LYS A 369 -15.85 -6.16 25.69
CA LYS A 369 -14.65 -6.12 26.52
C LYS A 369 -13.41 -6.14 25.66
N HIS A 370 -12.54 -5.19 25.91
CA HIS A 370 -11.23 -5.01 25.29
C HIS A 370 -10.09 -5.35 26.24
N ARG A 371 -8.88 -5.29 25.76
CA ARG A 371 -7.68 -5.39 26.60
C ARG A 371 -7.61 -4.24 27.61
N ASN A 372 -6.80 -4.41 28.66
CA ASN A 372 -6.53 -3.40 29.69
C ASN A 372 -7.80 -2.96 30.45
N ASN A 373 -8.72 -3.90 30.76
CA ASN A 373 -9.97 -3.66 31.51
C ASN A 373 -10.82 -2.50 30.93
N ARG A 374 -10.81 -2.36 29.62
CA ARG A 374 -11.66 -1.41 28.89
C ARG A 374 -12.90 -2.14 28.37
N GLU A 375 -14.04 -1.48 28.45
CA GLU A 375 -15.32 -1.92 27.92
C GLU A 375 -15.92 -0.81 27.06
N THR A 376 -16.55 -1.14 25.95
CA THR A 376 -17.33 -0.20 25.14
C THR A 376 -18.78 -0.66 25.05
N VAL A 377 -19.69 0.33 25.04
CA VAL A 377 -21.13 0.13 24.98
C VAL A 377 -21.69 0.82 23.75
N TYR A 378 -22.52 0.07 23.01
CA TYR A 378 -23.17 0.54 21.76
C TYR A 378 -24.68 0.36 21.92
N ALA A 379 -25.39 1.46 22.15
CA ALA A 379 -26.80 1.43 22.50
C ALA A 379 -27.73 2.08 21.46
N HIS A 380 -29.03 1.94 21.69
CA HIS A 380 -30.14 2.40 20.84
C HIS A 380 -30.15 1.74 19.45
N LEU A 381 -29.57 0.54 19.31
CA LEU A 381 -29.49 -0.18 18.04
C LEU A 381 -30.88 -0.57 17.52
N SER A 382 -31.08 -0.53 16.21
CA SER A 382 -32.27 -1.12 15.56
C SER A 382 -32.11 -2.62 15.38
N LYS A 383 -30.87 -3.09 15.19
CA LYS A 383 -30.52 -4.52 15.03
C LYS A 383 -29.17 -4.81 15.65
N ILE A 384 -29.08 -5.95 16.35
CA ILE A 384 -27.82 -6.52 16.83
C ILE A 384 -27.36 -7.56 15.81
N SER A 385 -26.06 -7.55 15.44
CA SER A 385 -25.46 -8.43 14.44
C SER A 385 -24.41 -9.40 15.01
N VAL A 386 -24.24 -9.41 16.32
CA VAL A 386 -23.25 -10.24 17.04
C VAL A 386 -23.92 -10.97 18.21
N GLN A 387 -23.24 -11.97 18.76
CA GLN A 387 -23.72 -12.79 19.84
C GLN A 387 -22.79 -12.73 21.05
N LEU A 388 -23.33 -13.03 22.26
CA LEU A 388 -22.54 -13.18 23.49
C LEU A 388 -21.40 -14.18 23.26
N GLY A 389 -20.20 -13.86 23.71
CA GLY A 389 -19.01 -14.71 23.58
C GLY A 389 -18.34 -14.65 22.22
N GLN A 390 -18.86 -13.89 21.25
CA GLN A 390 -18.24 -13.71 19.95
C GLN A 390 -17.03 -12.79 20.05
N THR A 391 -15.90 -13.20 19.47
CA THR A 391 -14.74 -12.33 19.26
C THR A 391 -15.00 -11.42 18.06
N VAL A 392 -14.72 -10.14 18.21
CA VAL A 392 -14.90 -9.12 17.17
C VAL A 392 -13.59 -8.39 16.90
N SER A 393 -13.37 -8.03 15.66
CA SER A 393 -12.20 -7.24 15.21
C SER A 393 -12.55 -5.77 15.06
N GLN A 394 -11.61 -4.88 15.34
CA GLN A 394 -11.75 -3.44 15.15
C GLN A 394 -12.35 -3.10 13.77
N GLY A 395 -13.36 -2.24 13.74
CA GLY A 395 -14.08 -1.86 12.52
C GLY A 395 -15.17 -2.84 12.08
N GLN A 396 -15.30 -4.01 12.73
CA GLN A 396 -16.37 -4.96 12.42
C GLN A 396 -17.74 -4.38 12.78
N THR A 397 -18.72 -4.54 11.89
CA THR A 397 -20.12 -4.16 12.16
C THR A 397 -20.71 -5.08 13.20
N ILE A 398 -21.20 -4.51 14.31
CA ILE A 398 -21.78 -5.22 15.45
C ILE A 398 -23.29 -5.01 15.56
N GLY A 399 -23.84 -4.07 14.82
CA GLY A 399 -25.26 -3.76 14.79
C GLY A 399 -25.56 -2.60 13.84
N LEU A 400 -26.81 -2.19 13.84
CA LEU A 400 -27.28 -1.05 13.05
C LEU A 400 -27.86 0.01 13.99
N VAL A 401 -27.53 1.29 13.74
CA VAL A 401 -28.08 2.43 14.48
C VAL A 401 -29.60 2.43 14.46
N GLY A 402 -30.21 2.83 15.53
CA GLY A 402 -31.65 2.94 15.69
C GLY A 402 -32.08 4.04 16.64
N SER A 403 -33.22 3.82 17.31
CA SER A 403 -33.80 4.71 18.31
C SER A 403 -34.55 3.90 19.37
N THR A 404 -34.02 2.71 19.74
CA THR A 404 -34.65 1.85 20.76
C THR A 404 -34.29 2.32 22.18
N GLY A 405 -35.12 1.97 23.19
CA GLY A 405 -34.89 2.44 24.56
C GLY A 405 -35.24 3.92 24.76
N TRP A 406 -34.47 4.65 25.59
CA TRP A 406 -34.74 6.04 25.94
C TRP A 406 -34.03 6.99 24.94
N ALA A 407 -34.37 6.87 23.68
CA ALA A 407 -33.84 7.73 22.62
C ALA A 407 -34.91 8.69 22.12
N THR A 408 -34.56 9.96 21.86
CA THR A 408 -35.44 11.00 21.29
C THR A 408 -35.46 11.00 19.77
N GLY A 409 -34.55 10.30 19.13
CA GLY A 409 -34.42 10.17 17.68
C GLY A 409 -33.25 9.23 17.32
N PRO A 410 -33.06 8.93 16.03
CA PRO A 410 -32.01 8.02 15.60
C PRO A 410 -30.60 8.56 15.93
N HIS A 411 -29.85 7.79 16.70
CA HIS A 411 -28.45 8.05 17.04
C HIS A 411 -27.79 6.80 17.63
N LEU A 412 -26.47 6.74 17.66
CA LEU A 412 -25.73 5.76 18.43
C LEU A 412 -25.27 6.41 19.74
N HIS A 413 -25.71 5.87 20.86
CA HIS A 413 -25.13 6.18 22.16
C HIS A 413 -23.92 5.28 22.41
N PHE A 414 -22.77 5.88 22.62
CA PHE A 414 -21.48 5.20 22.76
C PHE A 414 -20.81 5.52 24.10
N GLU A 415 -20.51 4.52 24.91
CA GLU A 415 -19.79 4.67 26.17
C GLU A 415 -18.44 3.96 26.10
N VAL A 416 -17.50 4.52 26.86
CA VAL A 416 -16.23 3.90 27.21
C VAL A 416 -16.15 3.75 28.72
N ARG A 417 -15.77 2.57 29.18
CA ARG A 417 -15.55 2.28 30.60
C ARG A 417 -14.13 1.74 30.78
N VAL A 418 -13.45 2.25 31.78
CA VAL A 418 -12.13 1.79 32.21
C VAL A 418 -12.24 1.37 33.66
N ASN A 419 -11.93 0.12 33.96
CA ASN A 419 -12.15 -0.48 35.31
C ASN A 419 -13.57 -0.27 35.81
N GLY A 420 -14.59 -0.37 34.94
CA GLY A 420 -16.00 -0.18 35.26
C GLY A 420 -16.48 1.28 35.36
N LEU A 421 -15.60 2.26 35.30
CA LEU A 421 -15.94 3.69 35.39
C LEU A 421 -16.06 4.29 33.98
N GLN A 422 -17.17 4.99 33.73
CA GLN A 422 -17.37 5.71 32.47
C GLN A 422 -16.33 6.82 32.32
N GLN A 423 -15.75 6.92 31.13
CA GLN A 423 -14.83 7.99 30.73
C GLN A 423 -15.28 8.63 29.43
N ASP A 424 -14.81 9.84 29.18
CA ASP A 424 -15.10 10.55 27.93
C ASP A 424 -14.51 9.76 26.73
N PRO A 425 -15.38 9.25 25.83
CA PRO A 425 -14.93 8.51 24.64
C PRO A 425 -13.95 9.27 23.76
N MET A 426 -14.08 10.61 23.70
CA MET A 426 -13.22 11.46 22.87
C MET A 426 -11.78 11.56 23.41
N THR A 427 -11.62 11.45 24.74
CA THR A 427 -10.31 11.40 25.37
C THR A 427 -9.61 10.08 25.07
N MET A 428 -10.34 8.96 25.12
CA MET A 428 -9.76 7.65 24.82
C MET A 428 -9.31 7.52 23.35
N ALA A 429 -10.07 8.12 22.43
CA ALA A 429 -9.68 8.13 21.00
C ALA A 429 -8.32 8.83 20.76
N LYS A 430 -7.90 9.71 21.67
CA LYS A 430 -6.60 10.40 21.62
C LYS A 430 -5.47 9.62 22.32
N GLN A 431 -5.79 8.68 23.21
CA GLN A 431 -4.81 7.86 23.92
C GLN A 431 -4.36 6.71 23.00
N ASN A 432 -3.19 6.88 22.38
CA ASN A 432 -2.54 5.78 21.65
C ASN A 432 -1.88 4.85 22.66
N ASP A 433 -2.43 3.67 22.87
CA ASP A 433 -1.68 2.56 23.45
C ASP A 433 -0.68 2.10 22.36
N VAL A 434 0.54 2.63 22.44
CA VAL A 434 1.63 2.24 21.55
C VAL A 434 2.03 0.81 21.93
N VAL A 435 1.66 -0.16 21.11
CA VAL A 435 2.15 -1.53 21.25
C VAL A 435 3.45 -1.64 20.45
N PRO A 436 4.63 -1.72 21.09
CA PRO A 436 5.87 -1.84 20.36
C PRO A 436 5.97 -3.21 19.68
N VAL A 437 6.82 -3.29 18.67
CA VAL A 437 7.19 -4.59 18.07
C VAL A 437 7.71 -5.52 19.16
N PRO A 438 7.23 -6.78 19.22
CA PRO A 438 7.72 -7.75 20.19
C PRO A 438 9.24 -7.89 20.17
N ALA A 439 9.90 -7.99 21.33
CA ALA A 439 11.35 -8.03 21.42
C ALA A 439 11.98 -9.13 20.55
N ALA A 440 11.35 -10.30 20.48
CA ALA A 440 11.81 -11.41 19.64
C ALA A 440 11.78 -11.10 18.14
N ALA A 441 10.89 -10.21 17.68
CA ALA A 441 10.74 -9.83 16.29
C ALA A 441 11.58 -8.60 15.89
N LEU A 442 12.19 -7.90 16.85
CA LEU A 442 12.97 -6.68 16.60
C LEU A 442 14.10 -6.82 15.59
N PRO A 443 14.90 -7.92 15.56
CA PRO A 443 15.96 -8.06 14.57
C PRO A 443 15.41 -8.08 13.13
N GLN A 444 14.37 -8.88 12.88
CA GLN A 444 13.71 -8.96 11.58
C GLN A 444 13.05 -7.62 11.20
N PHE A 445 12.38 -6.97 12.17
CA PHE A 445 11.79 -5.64 11.98
C PHE A 445 12.82 -4.62 11.52
N LYS A 446 13.98 -4.53 12.21
CA LYS A 446 15.04 -3.58 11.87
C LYS A 446 15.63 -3.80 10.48
N LEU A 447 15.78 -5.06 10.07
CA LEU A 447 16.25 -5.41 8.73
C LEU A 447 15.29 -4.88 7.66
N LEU A 448 13.99 -5.15 7.82
CA LEU A 448 12.95 -4.67 6.91
C LEU A 448 12.83 -3.14 6.93
N ALA A 449 12.89 -2.51 8.11
CA ALA A 449 12.81 -1.06 8.24
C ALA A 449 13.96 -0.35 7.51
N ASN A 450 15.17 -0.91 7.52
CA ASN A 450 16.29 -0.38 6.74
C ASN A 450 16.06 -0.52 5.22
N GLY A 451 15.52 -1.67 4.78
CA GLY A 451 15.14 -1.88 3.38
C GLY A 451 14.10 -0.85 2.92
N PHE A 452 13.02 -0.67 3.69
CA PHE A 452 11.98 0.30 3.37
C PHE A 452 12.46 1.75 3.40
N ARG A 453 13.38 2.10 4.32
CA ARG A 453 14.00 3.44 4.32
C ARG A 453 14.70 3.74 3.00
N ASN A 454 15.47 2.78 2.47
CA ASN A 454 16.15 2.93 1.19
C ASN A 454 15.15 3.03 0.02
N GLN A 455 14.07 2.25 0.04
CA GLN A 455 13.03 2.31 -0.99
C GLN A 455 12.25 3.65 -0.96
N LEU A 456 11.94 4.18 0.22
CA LEU A 456 11.30 5.49 0.36
C LEU A 456 12.21 6.63 -0.14
N LEU A 457 13.53 6.54 0.10
CA LEU A 457 14.49 7.47 -0.47
C LEU A 457 14.52 7.38 -2.01
N ALA A 458 14.50 6.16 -2.56
CA ALA A 458 14.42 5.97 -4.00
C ALA A 458 13.10 6.50 -4.59
N ALA A 459 11.97 6.30 -3.90
CA ALA A 459 10.68 6.85 -4.31
C ALA A 459 10.70 8.39 -4.36
N ALA A 460 11.36 9.04 -3.40
CA ALA A 460 11.49 10.50 -3.35
C ALA A 460 12.25 11.09 -4.57
N THR A 461 13.16 10.33 -5.19
CA THR A 461 13.88 10.80 -6.39
C THR A 461 13.02 10.80 -7.65
N ILE A 462 11.93 10.01 -7.68
CA ILE A 462 11.02 9.92 -8.82
C ILE A 462 10.29 11.25 -9.06
N ASP A 463 9.88 11.95 -8.00
CA ASP A 463 9.18 13.24 -8.10
C ASP A 463 10.09 14.36 -8.60
N GLN A 464 11.36 14.32 -8.20
CA GLN A 464 12.36 15.32 -8.64
C GLN A 464 12.64 15.23 -10.14
N THR A 465 12.69 14.03 -10.71
CA THR A 465 12.93 13.83 -12.16
C THR A 465 11.71 14.11 -13.04
N ARG A 466 10.50 14.23 -12.46
CA ARG A 466 9.28 14.63 -13.18
C ARG A 466 9.07 16.15 -13.19
N ALA A 467 9.74 16.88 -12.31
CA ALA A 467 9.64 18.32 -12.16
C ALA A 467 10.69 19.08 -13.01
N GLU A 468 11.69 18.39 -13.58
CA GLU A 468 12.63 18.87 -14.59
C GLU A 468 12.12 18.53 -16.01
#